data_6b7af54e7e287a6bc85e93e5b4be681a
#
_entry.id   6b7af54e7e287a6bc85e93e5b4be681a
#
_cell.length_a   1.000
_cell.length_b   1.000
_cell.length_c   1.000
_cell.angle_alpha   90.00
_cell.angle_beta   90.00
_cell.angle_gamma   90.00
#
_symmetry.space_group_name_H-M   'P 1'
#
loop_
_entity.id
_entity.type
_entity.pdbx_description
1 polymer ?
#
loop_
_entity_poly.entity_id
_entity_poly.type
_entity_poly.pdbx_seq_one_letter_code
_entity_poly.pdbx_strand_id
1 'polypeptide(L)'
;MWIVMPPRKSQRRQQILEALAQMLEANPGNRITTAGLARQVGVSEAALYRHFPSKSKMFEGLIEFIEETLFSRINIILNEEHGATQRCEKMLMLLLAFAERNPGITRILTGDALAGETERLHQRVAQLFDRFETQLRQVIREAEMREGLRPTVPLNAAANLLMATAEGRISQYVRSGFQRNPTADWPQQWELLMRGFFRETVSQPVSDQASSFVS
;
A
#
# COMPACT_ATOMS: atom_id res chain seq x y z
N MET A 1 -0.48 -1.02 19.40
CA MET A 1 -1.25 -2.31 19.50
C MET A 1 -1.09 -3.02 18.17
N TRP A 2 -0.22 -4.03 18.13
CA TRP A 2 0.14 -4.78 16.94
C TRP A 2 -1.10 -5.42 16.30
N ILE A 3 -1.23 -5.31 14.98
CA ILE A 3 -2.26 -6.06 14.25
C ILE A 3 -1.88 -7.54 14.38
N VAL A 4 -2.73 -8.30 15.07
CA VAL A 4 -2.58 -9.76 15.20
C VAL A 4 -2.62 -10.36 13.79
N MET A 5 -1.52 -11.01 13.39
CA MET A 5 -1.45 -11.76 12.13
C MET A 5 -2.49 -12.88 12.12
N PRO A 6 -3.15 -13.19 10.99
CA PRO A 6 -4.15 -14.23 10.92
C PRO A 6 -3.57 -15.63 11.21
N PRO A 7 -4.34 -16.54 11.83
CA PRO A 7 -3.86 -17.76 12.49
C PRO A 7 -3.54 -18.95 11.57
N ARG A 8 -3.05 -18.78 10.35
CA ARG A 8 -2.79 -19.87 9.38
C ARG A 8 -1.34 -20.30 9.17
N LYS A 9 -0.36 -19.63 9.79
CA LYS A 9 1.06 -20.06 9.76
C LYS A 9 1.47 -20.52 11.15
N SER A 10 2.39 -21.49 11.27
CA SER A 10 2.79 -22.00 12.58
C SER A 10 3.18 -20.85 13.52
N GLN A 11 2.77 -20.89 14.76
CA GLN A 11 3.02 -19.86 15.78
C GLN A 11 4.50 -19.42 15.82
N ARG A 12 5.43 -20.36 15.61
CA ARG A 12 6.87 -20.07 15.57
C ARG A 12 7.28 -19.26 14.34
N ARG A 13 6.68 -19.55 13.17
CA ARG A 13 6.94 -18.77 11.95
C ARG A 13 6.50 -17.32 12.11
N GLN A 14 5.37 -17.09 12.74
CA GLN A 14 4.86 -15.77 13.06
C GLN A 14 5.78 -15.03 14.05
N GLN A 15 6.22 -15.68 15.13
CA GLN A 15 7.16 -15.09 16.09
C GLN A 15 8.47 -14.64 15.43
N ILE A 16 8.98 -15.40 14.46
CA ILE A 16 10.18 -15.03 13.71
C ILE A 16 9.94 -13.75 12.89
N LEU A 17 8.81 -13.63 12.20
CA LEU A 17 8.46 -12.44 11.41
C LEU A 17 8.23 -11.21 12.30
N GLU A 18 7.59 -11.37 13.44
CA GLU A 18 7.39 -10.30 14.42
C GLU A 18 8.73 -9.80 14.98
N ALA A 19 9.63 -10.71 15.35
CA ALA A 19 10.96 -10.35 15.82
C ALA A 19 11.77 -9.65 14.73
N LEU A 20 11.69 -10.09 13.47
CA LEU A 20 12.33 -9.43 12.34
C LEU A 20 11.80 -7.99 12.16
N ALA A 21 10.48 -7.79 12.21
CA ALA A 21 9.87 -6.48 12.12
C ALA A 21 10.33 -5.54 13.26
N GLN A 22 10.40 -6.05 14.50
CA GLN A 22 10.92 -5.30 15.66
C GLN A 22 12.38 -4.92 15.48
N MET A 23 13.21 -5.83 14.98
CA MET A 23 14.63 -5.53 14.72
C MET A 23 14.80 -4.46 13.63
N LEU A 24 13.96 -4.47 12.59
CA LEU A 24 13.96 -3.45 11.55
C LEU A 24 13.57 -2.07 12.10
N GLU A 25 12.65 -2.03 13.05
CA GLU A 25 12.23 -0.79 13.73
C GLU A 25 13.32 -0.25 14.64
N ALA A 26 13.89 -1.12 15.50
CA ALA A 26 14.85 -0.72 16.52
C ALA A 26 16.24 -0.34 15.98
N ASN A 27 16.57 -0.78 14.74
CA ASN A 27 17.92 -0.61 14.19
C ASN A 27 17.89 0.03 12.78
N PRO A 28 17.44 1.29 12.66
CA PRO A 28 17.45 2.01 11.38
C PRO A 28 18.89 2.06 10.82
N GLY A 29 19.05 1.74 9.52
CA GLY A 29 20.34 1.76 8.84
C GLY A 29 21.26 0.58 9.12
N ASN A 30 20.96 -0.28 10.09
CA ASN A 30 21.77 -1.46 10.39
C ASN A 30 21.27 -2.71 9.63
N ARG A 31 22.24 -3.52 9.20
CA ARG A 31 21.93 -4.78 8.52
C ARG A 31 21.46 -5.83 9.54
N ILE A 32 20.29 -6.42 9.30
CA ILE A 32 19.79 -7.53 10.11
C ILE A 32 20.61 -8.78 9.80
N THR A 33 21.09 -9.46 10.86
CA THR A 33 21.79 -10.74 10.76
C THR A 33 20.90 -11.88 11.27
N THR A 34 21.06 -13.07 10.68
CA THR A 34 20.33 -14.27 11.12
C THR A 34 20.70 -14.69 12.55
N ALA A 35 21.96 -14.54 12.93
CA ALA A 35 22.42 -14.76 14.31
C ALA A 35 21.73 -13.82 15.32
N GLY A 36 21.61 -12.53 14.97
CA GLY A 36 20.88 -11.55 15.77
C GLY A 36 19.39 -11.91 15.91
N LEU A 37 18.74 -12.28 14.80
CA LEU A 37 17.34 -12.69 14.79
C LEU A 37 17.12 -13.98 15.59
N ALA A 38 17.97 -14.99 15.45
CA ALA A 38 17.90 -16.23 16.22
C ALA A 38 17.98 -15.96 17.72
N ARG A 39 18.90 -15.07 18.14
CA ARG A 39 19.02 -14.62 19.53
C ARG A 39 17.77 -13.90 20.03
N GLN A 40 17.20 -13.01 19.22
CA GLN A 40 15.97 -12.26 19.54
C GLN A 40 14.77 -13.20 19.75
N VAL A 41 14.66 -14.25 18.92
CA VAL A 41 13.58 -15.25 19.01
C VAL A 41 13.83 -16.29 20.10
N GLY A 42 15.06 -16.41 20.61
CA GLY A 42 15.47 -17.41 21.60
C GLY A 42 15.61 -18.82 21.01
N VAL A 43 16.16 -18.94 19.78
CA VAL A 43 16.38 -20.20 19.08
C VAL A 43 17.79 -20.26 18.49
N SER A 44 18.22 -21.45 18.04
CA SER A 44 19.44 -21.58 17.23
C SER A 44 19.18 -21.13 15.79
N GLU A 45 20.21 -20.69 15.07
CA GLU A 45 20.11 -20.38 13.63
C GLU A 45 19.62 -21.59 12.83
N ALA A 46 20.03 -22.79 13.16
CA ALA A 46 19.55 -24.02 12.54
C ALA A 46 18.04 -24.22 12.74
N ALA A 47 17.50 -23.84 13.90
CA ALA A 47 16.07 -23.89 14.17
C ALA A 47 15.31 -22.81 13.36
N LEU A 48 15.91 -21.63 13.18
CA LEU A 48 15.36 -20.57 12.36
C LEU A 48 15.27 -20.99 10.89
N TYR A 49 16.31 -21.60 10.33
CA TYR A 49 16.35 -22.07 8.96
C TYR A 49 15.38 -23.22 8.66
N ARG A 50 14.94 -23.98 9.66
CA ARG A 50 13.85 -24.97 9.49
C ARG A 50 12.51 -24.30 9.15
N HIS A 51 12.28 -23.08 9.62
CA HIS A 51 11.06 -22.32 9.32
C HIS A 51 11.18 -21.44 8.08
N PHE A 52 12.37 -20.91 7.81
CA PHE A 52 12.67 -20.06 6.67
C PHE A 52 14.02 -20.46 6.07
N PRO A 53 14.06 -21.10 4.90
CA PRO A 53 15.29 -21.63 4.32
C PRO A 53 16.40 -20.60 4.04
N SER A 54 16.05 -19.31 4.04
CA SER A 54 17.00 -18.19 3.87
C SER A 54 16.47 -16.91 4.52
N LYS A 55 17.35 -15.93 4.71
CA LYS A 55 16.98 -14.58 5.13
C LYS A 55 15.98 -13.93 4.14
N SER A 56 16.23 -14.09 2.83
CA SER A 56 15.32 -13.59 1.80
C SER A 56 13.90 -14.17 1.95
N LYS A 57 13.76 -15.44 2.37
CA LYS A 57 12.46 -16.05 2.63
C LYS A 57 11.75 -15.47 3.86
N MET A 58 12.47 -14.91 4.80
CA MET A 58 11.88 -14.18 5.93
C MET A 58 11.34 -12.83 5.45
N PHE A 59 12.08 -12.10 4.63
CA PHE A 59 11.60 -10.86 4.01
C PHE A 59 10.41 -11.11 3.09
N GLU A 60 10.44 -12.17 2.25
CA GLU A 60 9.28 -12.58 1.45
C GLU A 60 8.04 -12.81 2.34
N GLY A 61 8.21 -13.44 3.51
CA GLY A 61 7.13 -13.64 4.46
C GLY A 61 6.54 -12.34 5.03
N LEU A 62 7.38 -11.30 5.25
CA LEU A 62 6.88 -9.97 5.63
C LEU A 62 6.15 -9.28 4.48
N ILE A 63 6.66 -9.37 3.26
CA ILE A 63 5.97 -8.82 2.06
C ILE A 63 4.61 -9.51 1.86
N GLU A 64 4.53 -10.85 2.00
CA GLU A 64 3.27 -11.59 1.98
C GLU A 64 2.28 -11.06 3.01
N PHE A 65 2.75 -10.81 4.24
CA PHE A 65 1.91 -10.24 5.29
C PHE A 65 1.37 -8.84 4.92
N ILE A 66 2.22 -7.99 4.35
CA ILE A 66 1.80 -6.67 3.85
C ILE A 66 0.70 -6.83 2.79
N GLU A 67 0.94 -7.66 1.78
CA GLU A 67 0.01 -7.94 0.68
C GLU A 67 -1.34 -8.44 1.21
N GLU A 68 -1.34 -9.48 2.04
CA GLU A 68 -2.55 -10.05 2.63
C GLU A 68 -3.33 -9.01 3.45
N THR A 69 -2.61 -8.22 4.26
CA THR A 69 -3.24 -7.21 5.12
C THR A 69 -3.88 -6.08 4.31
N LEU A 70 -3.15 -5.52 3.34
CA LEU A 70 -3.64 -4.40 2.56
C LEU A 70 -4.76 -4.83 1.62
N PHE A 71 -4.57 -5.88 0.81
CA PHE A 71 -5.54 -6.24 -0.21
C PHE A 71 -6.82 -6.88 0.34
N SER A 72 -6.77 -7.56 1.49
CA SER A 72 -8.00 -8.00 2.16
C SER A 72 -8.86 -6.80 2.61
N ARG A 73 -8.23 -5.74 3.12
CA ARG A 73 -8.92 -4.52 3.55
C ARG A 73 -9.41 -3.68 2.37
N ILE A 74 -8.61 -3.59 1.29
CA ILE A 74 -9.04 -2.93 0.05
C ILE A 74 -10.32 -3.56 -0.48
N ASN A 75 -10.41 -4.90 -0.50
CA ASN A 75 -11.64 -5.59 -0.94
C ASN A 75 -12.86 -5.21 -0.09
N ILE A 76 -12.69 -5.04 1.22
CA ILE A 76 -13.78 -4.57 2.10
C ILE A 76 -14.17 -3.13 1.73
N ILE A 77 -13.20 -2.23 1.58
CA ILE A 77 -13.46 -0.83 1.19
C ILE A 77 -14.24 -0.78 -0.14
N LEU A 78 -13.83 -1.57 -1.13
CA LEU A 78 -14.48 -1.59 -2.44
C LEU A 78 -15.92 -2.12 -2.40
N ASN A 79 -16.24 -2.97 -1.44
CA ASN A 79 -17.60 -3.50 -1.25
C ASN A 79 -18.51 -2.58 -0.44
N GLU A 80 -17.95 -1.87 0.56
CA GLU A 80 -18.73 -1.06 1.50
C GLU A 80 -18.91 0.39 1.02
N GLU A 81 -17.90 0.95 0.32
CA GLU A 81 -17.94 2.33 -0.15
C GLU A 81 -18.48 2.38 -1.60
N HIS A 82 -19.26 3.41 -1.89
CA HIS A 82 -19.87 3.54 -3.22
C HIS A 82 -19.27 4.66 -4.07
N GLY A 83 -18.78 5.75 -3.46
CA GLY A 83 -18.17 6.87 -4.16
C GLY A 83 -16.70 6.64 -4.50
N ALA A 84 -16.26 7.01 -5.69
CA ALA A 84 -14.88 6.85 -6.15
C ALA A 84 -13.89 7.64 -5.28
N THR A 85 -14.26 8.88 -4.92
CA THR A 85 -13.45 9.74 -4.05
C THR A 85 -13.23 9.08 -2.69
N GLN A 86 -14.29 8.58 -2.06
CA GLN A 86 -14.21 7.90 -0.76
C GLN A 86 -13.43 6.60 -0.83
N ARG A 87 -13.61 5.82 -1.89
CA ARG A 87 -12.83 4.58 -2.11
C ARG A 87 -11.33 4.88 -2.21
N CYS A 88 -10.93 5.85 -3.04
CA CYS A 88 -9.54 6.25 -3.19
C CYS A 88 -8.96 6.77 -1.87
N GLU A 89 -9.70 7.64 -1.16
CA GLU A 89 -9.27 8.18 0.14
C GLU A 89 -9.00 7.08 1.16
N LYS A 90 -9.97 6.16 1.34
CA LYS A 90 -9.87 5.07 2.31
C LYS A 90 -8.77 4.08 1.96
N MET A 91 -8.56 3.82 0.68
CA MET A 91 -7.44 2.97 0.24
C MET A 91 -6.09 3.59 0.57
N LEU A 92 -5.89 4.88 0.26
CA LEU A 92 -4.64 5.58 0.56
C LEU A 92 -4.45 5.75 2.07
N MET A 93 -5.50 6.13 2.81
CA MET A 93 -5.46 6.21 4.27
C MET A 93 -5.10 4.85 4.89
N LEU A 94 -5.62 3.74 4.37
CA LEU A 94 -5.25 2.39 4.81
C LEU A 94 -3.75 2.16 4.66
N LEU A 95 -3.16 2.51 3.51
CA LEU A 95 -1.72 2.34 3.24
C LEU A 95 -0.89 3.21 4.18
N LEU A 96 -1.26 4.49 4.37
CA LEU A 96 -0.57 5.43 5.25
C LEU A 96 -0.66 5.00 6.72
N ALA A 97 -1.85 4.60 7.18
CA ALA A 97 -2.07 4.12 8.54
C ALA A 97 -1.36 2.78 8.80
N PHE A 98 -1.27 1.91 7.79
CA PHE A 98 -0.48 0.68 7.87
C PHE A 98 1.00 1.01 8.07
N ALA A 99 1.55 1.93 7.27
CA ALA A 99 2.93 2.37 7.38
C ALA A 99 3.23 2.96 8.77
N GLU A 100 2.37 3.85 9.26
CA GLU A 100 2.53 4.48 10.57
C GLU A 100 2.55 3.48 11.73
N ARG A 101 1.70 2.46 11.65
CA ARG A 101 1.58 1.44 12.69
C ARG A 101 2.68 0.37 12.64
N ASN A 102 3.42 0.30 11.55
CA ASN A 102 4.42 -0.74 11.30
C ASN A 102 5.75 -0.15 10.78
N PRO A 103 6.43 0.72 11.56
CA PRO A 103 7.60 1.46 11.08
C PRO A 103 8.72 0.54 10.57
N GLY A 104 9.00 -0.56 11.27
CA GLY A 104 10.02 -1.53 10.84
C GLY A 104 9.68 -2.18 9.50
N ILE A 105 8.44 -2.61 9.31
CA ILE A 105 7.95 -3.19 8.05
C ILE A 105 7.93 -2.13 6.93
N THR A 106 7.64 -0.88 7.26
CA THR A 106 7.61 0.23 6.30
C THR A 106 8.95 0.47 5.63
N ARG A 107 10.06 0.17 6.29
CA ARG A 107 11.40 0.20 5.69
C ARG A 107 11.57 -0.81 4.54
N ILE A 108 10.77 -1.88 4.52
CA ILE A 108 10.71 -2.80 3.37
C ILE A 108 10.05 -2.10 2.19
N LEU A 109 8.95 -1.39 2.43
CA LEU A 109 8.21 -0.67 1.38
C LEU A 109 9.05 0.42 0.70
N THR A 110 9.94 1.08 1.42
CA THR A 110 10.85 2.09 0.85
C THR A 110 12.13 1.50 0.26
N GLY A 111 12.35 0.18 0.39
CA GLY A 111 13.57 -0.49 -0.03
C GLY A 111 14.76 -0.31 0.92
N ASP A 112 14.65 0.56 1.93
CA ASP A 112 15.73 0.84 2.89
C ASP A 112 16.20 -0.43 3.62
N ALA A 113 15.27 -1.28 4.06
CA ALA A 113 15.59 -2.55 4.71
C ALA A 113 16.10 -3.63 3.75
N LEU A 114 15.98 -3.42 2.45
CA LEU A 114 16.37 -4.38 1.41
C LEU A 114 17.75 -4.07 0.81
N ALA A 115 18.45 -3.05 1.31
CA ALA A 115 19.78 -2.71 0.84
C ALA A 115 20.75 -3.91 0.97
N GLY A 116 21.30 -4.36 -0.16
CA GLY A 116 22.16 -5.55 -0.26
C GLY A 116 21.42 -6.90 -0.19
N GLU A 117 20.10 -6.91 -0.26
CA GLU A 117 19.29 -8.10 -0.47
C GLU A 117 19.10 -8.39 -1.99
N THR A 118 18.40 -9.49 -2.31
CA THR A 118 18.22 -9.92 -3.71
C THR A 118 17.29 -8.98 -4.47
N GLU A 119 17.59 -8.74 -5.76
CA GLU A 119 16.76 -7.96 -6.69
C GLU A 119 15.29 -8.43 -6.69
N ARG A 120 15.07 -9.73 -6.53
CA ARG A 120 13.72 -10.30 -6.45
C ARG A 120 12.86 -9.68 -5.35
N LEU A 121 13.43 -9.31 -4.19
CA LEU A 121 12.66 -8.68 -3.12
C LEU A 121 12.25 -7.25 -3.50
N HIS A 122 13.12 -6.49 -4.14
CA HIS A 122 12.81 -5.16 -4.66
C HIS A 122 11.69 -5.22 -5.71
N GLN A 123 11.79 -6.16 -6.65
CA GLN A 123 10.75 -6.39 -7.67
C GLN A 123 9.41 -6.75 -7.04
N ARG A 124 9.41 -7.54 -5.96
CA ARG A 124 8.17 -7.90 -5.28
C ARG A 124 7.51 -6.71 -4.58
N VAL A 125 8.29 -5.81 -3.99
CA VAL A 125 7.76 -4.55 -3.43
C VAL A 125 7.21 -3.67 -4.55
N ALA A 126 7.91 -3.54 -5.68
CA ALA A 126 7.41 -2.81 -6.84
C ALA A 126 6.06 -3.36 -7.33
N GLN A 127 5.94 -4.69 -7.46
CA GLN A 127 4.68 -5.35 -7.84
C GLN A 127 3.53 -5.08 -6.85
N LEU A 128 3.82 -4.96 -5.55
CA LEU A 128 2.81 -4.59 -4.55
C LEU A 128 2.25 -3.19 -4.85
N PHE A 129 3.11 -2.21 -5.11
CA PHE A 129 2.71 -0.84 -5.44
C PHE A 129 1.99 -0.77 -6.80
N ASP A 130 2.48 -1.47 -7.83
CA ASP A 130 1.81 -1.58 -9.14
C ASP A 130 0.39 -2.15 -9.01
N ARG A 131 0.22 -3.17 -8.18
CA ARG A 131 -1.08 -3.74 -7.89
C ARG A 131 -1.99 -2.76 -7.18
N PHE A 132 -1.45 -1.99 -6.22
CA PHE A 132 -2.21 -0.96 -5.51
C PHE A 132 -2.65 0.15 -6.46
N GLU A 133 -1.75 0.68 -7.29
CA GLU A 133 -2.05 1.68 -8.31
C GLU A 133 -3.10 1.16 -9.32
N THR A 134 -3.04 -0.12 -9.67
CA THR A 134 -4.04 -0.75 -10.55
C THR A 134 -5.43 -0.74 -9.92
N GLN A 135 -5.55 -0.95 -8.60
CA GLN A 135 -6.85 -0.83 -7.90
C GLN A 135 -7.36 0.62 -7.91
N LEU A 136 -6.50 1.61 -7.65
CA LEU A 136 -6.88 3.02 -7.75
C LEU A 136 -7.35 3.37 -9.17
N ARG A 137 -6.61 2.95 -10.18
CA ARG A 137 -6.93 3.15 -11.60
C ARG A 137 -8.30 2.56 -11.95
N GLN A 138 -8.62 1.39 -11.43
CA GLN A 138 -9.93 0.76 -11.64
C GLN A 138 -11.05 1.57 -11.00
N VAL A 139 -10.88 2.03 -9.76
CA VAL A 139 -11.85 2.89 -9.06
C VAL A 139 -12.09 4.18 -9.83
N ILE A 140 -11.03 4.86 -10.28
CA ILE A 140 -11.13 6.11 -11.04
C ILE A 140 -11.83 5.87 -12.40
N ARG A 141 -11.55 4.76 -13.07
CA ARG A 141 -12.23 4.39 -14.33
C ARG A 141 -13.73 4.15 -14.13
N GLU A 142 -14.10 3.48 -13.04
CA GLU A 142 -15.51 3.21 -12.73
C GLU A 142 -16.30 4.46 -12.37
N ALA A 143 -15.64 5.51 -11.86
CA ALA A 143 -16.26 6.78 -11.51
C ALA A 143 -16.96 7.43 -12.72
N GLU A 144 -16.39 7.32 -13.92
CA GLU A 144 -17.01 7.88 -15.13
C GLU A 144 -18.35 7.21 -15.45
N MET A 145 -18.43 5.90 -15.30
CA MET A 145 -19.66 5.14 -15.62
C MET A 145 -20.71 5.22 -14.51
N ARG A 146 -20.28 5.26 -13.24
CA ARG A 146 -21.20 5.16 -12.10
C ARG A 146 -21.63 6.51 -11.54
N GLU A 147 -20.76 7.52 -11.65
CA GLU A 147 -20.94 8.81 -10.98
C GLU A 147 -20.85 9.99 -11.95
N GLY A 148 -20.57 9.74 -13.24
CA GLY A 148 -20.35 10.82 -14.22
C GLY A 148 -19.10 11.66 -13.92
N LEU A 149 -18.15 11.11 -13.15
CA LEU A 149 -16.92 11.79 -12.75
C LEU A 149 -15.73 11.31 -13.57
N ARG A 150 -15.07 12.23 -14.26
CA ARG A 150 -13.90 11.94 -15.09
C ARG A 150 -12.65 12.65 -14.53
N PRO A 151 -11.49 11.98 -14.46
CA PRO A 151 -10.28 12.66 -14.04
C PRO A 151 -9.92 13.79 -15.02
N THR A 152 -9.36 14.88 -14.48
CA THR A 152 -8.95 16.06 -15.26
C THR A 152 -7.68 15.83 -16.07
N VAL A 153 -6.92 14.80 -15.74
CA VAL A 153 -5.71 14.33 -16.43
C VAL A 153 -5.91 12.90 -16.93
N PRO A 154 -5.05 12.37 -17.82
CA PRO A 154 -5.14 10.97 -18.25
C PRO A 154 -5.23 10.00 -17.07
N LEU A 155 -6.03 8.95 -17.19
CA LEU A 155 -6.33 7.98 -16.13
C LEU A 155 -5.07 7.43 -15.43
N ASN A 156 -4.03 7.08 -16.21
CA ASN A 156 -2.77 6.59 -15.63
C ASN A 156 -2.05 7.67 -14.81
N ALA A 157 -2.05 8.93 -15.28
CA ALA A 157 -1.46 10.04 -14.56
C ALA A 157 -2.22 10.36 -13.27
N ALA A 158 -3.56 10.25 -13.29
CA ALA A 158 -4.40 10.42 -12.10
C ALA A 158 -4.11 9.36 -11.04
N ALA A 159 -4.08 8.08 -11.40
CA ALA A 159 -3.76 7.00 -10.47
C ALA A 159 -2.33 7.11 -9.92
N ASN A 160 -1.37 7.42 -10.79
CA ASN A 160 0.03 7.62 -10.39
C ASN A 160 0.20 8.80 -9.43
N LEU A 161 -0.48 9.94 -9.65
CA LEU A 161 -0.43 11.09 -8.73
C LEU A 161 -0.88 10.71 -7.32
N LEU A 162 -1.95 9.96 -7.19
CA LEU A 162 -2.45 9.47 -5.89
C LEU A 162 -1.43 8.54 -5.24
N MET A 163 -0.88 7.60 -6.01
CA MET A 163 0.10 6.66 -5.51
C MET A 163 1.40 7.36 -5.09
N ALA A 164 1.95 8.23 -5.94
CA ALA A 164 3.16 9.00 -5.65
C ALA A 164 3.02 9.88 -4.40
N THR A 165 1.82 10.42 -4.15
CA THR A 165 1.54 11.19 -2.93
C THR A 165 1.68 10.30 -1.69
N ALA A 166 1.11 9.10 -1.70
CA ALA A 166 1.22 8.17 -0.57
C ALA A 166 2.66 7.67 -0.38
N GLU A 167 3.34 7.26 -1.45
CA GLU A 167 4.75 6.82 -1.41
C GLU A 167 5.68 7.94 -0.91
N GLY A 168 5.47 9.18 -1.35
CA GLY A 168 6.21 10.34 -0.88
C GLY A 168 6.08 10.54 0.63
N ARG A 169 4.88 10.38 1.20
CA ARG A 169 4.62 10.47 2.65
C ARG A 169 5.28 9.32 3.41
N ILE A 170 5.19 8.11 2.90
CA ILE A 170 5.85 6.94 3.49
C ILE A 170 7.37 7.13 3.49
N SER A 171 7.94 7.61 2.38
CA SER A 171 9.37 7.93 2.28
C SER A 171 9.80 9.02 3.26
N GLN A 172 8.99 10.08 3.44
CA GLN A 172 9.24 11.11 4.44
C GLN A 172 9.23 10.55 5.87
N TYR A 173 8.29 9.64 6.17
CA TYR A 173 8.18 8.99 7.47
C TYR A 173 9.46 8.20 7.80
N VAL A 174 9.89 7.31 6.91
CA VAL A 174 11.14 6.53 7.11
C VAL A 174 12.36 7.45 7.20
N ARG A 175 12.50 8.42 6.27
CA ARG A 175 13.63 9.35 6.24
C ARG A 175 13.73 10.25 7.46
N SER A 176 12.60 10.56 8.12
CA SER A 176 12.58 11.36 9.36
C SER A 176 12.87 10.54 10.61
N GLY A 177 13.24 9.27 10.50
CA GLY A 177 13.35 8.38 11.66
C GLY A 177 12.01 8.18 12.35
N PHE A 178 10.95 8.05 11.57
CA PHE A 178 9.56 7.82 12.03
C PHE A 178 8.94 8.98 12.82
N GLN A 179 9.44 10.22 12.62
CA GLN A 179 8.92 11.41 13.32
C GLN A 179 7.79 12.12 12.56
N ARG A 180 7.75 12.00 11.22
CA ARG A 180 6.73 12.62 10.38
C ARG A 180 5.66 11.61 10.03
N ASN A 181 4.61 11.56 10.84
CA ASN A 181 3.51 10.61 10.65
C ASN A 181 2.89 10.74 9.24
N PRO A 182 2.79 9.64 8.48
CA PRO A 182 2.27 9.70 7.12
C PRO A 182 0.77 10.02 7.06
N THR A 183 0.04 9.88 8.17
CA THR A 183 -1.39 10.25 8.26
C THR A 183 -1.61 11.71 8.69
N ALA A 184 -0.57 12.42 9.17
CA ALA A 184 -0.70 13.81 9.63
C ALA A 184 -1.21 14.71 8.49
N ASP A 185 -2.18 15.59 8.80
CA ASP A 185 -2.80 16.53 7.86
C ASP A 185 -3.39 15.89 6.59
N TRP A 186 -3.59 14.57 6.59
CA TRP A 186 -4.09 13.87 5.40
C TRP A 186 -5.47 14.37 4.95
N PRO A 187 -6.46 14.60 5.82
CA PRO A 187 -7.78 15.07 5.38
C PRO A 187 -7.71 16.40 4.62
N GLN A 188 -6.90 17.36 5.09
CA GLN A 188 -6.74 18.67 4.45
C GLN A 188 -6.01 18.55 3.10
N GLN A 189 -4.99 17.70 3.02
CA GLN A 189 -4.25 17.46 1.79
C GLN A 189 -5.11 16.68 0.78
N TRP A 190 -5.92 15.74 1.24
CA TRP A 190 -6.87 15.02 0.42
C TRP A 190 -7.91 15.96 -0.20
N GLU A 191 -8.51 16.82 0.61
CA GLU A 191 -9.44 17.83 0.12
C GLU A 191 -8.81 18.70 -0.96
N LEU A 192 -7.57 19.15 -0.75
CA LEU A 192 -6.83 19.96 -1.74
C LEU A 192 -6.57 19.17 -3.04
N LEU A 193 -6.16 17.91 -2.95
CA LEU A 193 -5.96 17.05 -4.12
C LEU A 193 -7.26 16.88 -4.92
N MET A 194 -8.40 16.73 -4.23
CA MET A 194 -9.69 16.46 -4.90
C MET A 194 -10.30 17.70 -5.54
N ARG A 195 -9.94 18.93 -5.18
CA ARG A 195 -10.52 20.16 -5.75
C ARG A 195 -10.43 20.28 -7.27
N GLY A 196 -9.46 19.66 -7.90
CA GLY A 196 -9.30 19.67 -9.35
C GLY A 196 -9.08 18.30 -9.94
N PHE A 197 -9.30 17.25 -9.18
CA PHE A 197 -9.01 15.88 -9.61
C PHE A 197 -10.05 15.32 -10.57
N PHE A 198 -11.31 15.54 -10.27
CA PHE A 198 -12.44 15.12 -11.11
C PHE A 198 -13.16 16.32 -11.73
N ARG A 199 -13.76 16.09 -12.88
CA ARG A 199 -14.74 16.95 -13.54
C ARG A 199 -15.97 16.13 -13.91
N GLU A 200 -17.14 16.76 -13.94
CA GLU A 200 -18.36 16.12 -14.41
C GLU A 200 -18.29 15.84 -15.92
N THR A 201 -18.77 14.67 -16.30
CA THR A 201 -18.96 14.36 -17.72
C THR A 201 -20.19 15.13 -18.20
N VAL A 202 -19.99 16.14 -19.04
CA VAL A 202 -21.11 16.84 -19.68
C VAL A 202 -21.81 15.82 -20.57
N SER A 203 -23.01 15.40 -20.18
CA SER A 203 -23.92 14.64 -21.09
C SER A 203 -24.22 15.54 -22.28
N GLN A 204 -23.69 15.21 -23.47
CA GLN A 204 -24.12 15.89 -24.67
C GLN A 204 -25.62 15.65 -24.79
N PRO A 205 -26.46 16.72 -24.95
CA PRO A 205 -27.84 16.52 -25.25
C PRO A 205 -27.92 15.76 -26.59
N VAL A 206 -28.64 14.65 -26.58
CA VAL A 206 -28.98 13.92 -27.81
C VAL A 206 -29.67 14.94 -28.69
N SER A 207 -29.02 15.39 -29.76
CA SER A 207 -29.64 16.22 -30.78
C SER A 207 -30.71 15.35 -31.45
N ASP A 208 -31.97 15.60 -31.09
CA ASP A 208 -33.15 15.10 -31.76
C ASP A 208 -33.14 15.63 -33.21
N GLN A 209 -32.44 14.94 -34.09
CA GLN A 209 -32.65 15.05 -35.52
C GLN A 209 -33.73 14.05 -35.93
N ALA A 210 -34.95 14.31 -35.46
CA ALA A 210 -36.13 13.70 -36.05
C ALA A 210 -37.04 14.82 -36.57
N SER A 211 -37.27 14.80 -37.87
CA SER A 211 -38.33 15.45 -38.56
C SER A 211 -37.96 16.56 -39.55
N SER A 212 -37.66 16.14 -40.75
CA SER A 212 -38.08 16.86 -41.97
C SER A 212 -38.04 15.92 -43.18
N PHE A 213 -38.94 14.99 -43.23
CA PHE A 213 -39.37 14.36 -44.49
C PHE A 213 -40.89 14.36 -44.50
N VAL A 214 -41.46 15.48 -44.93
CA VAL A 214 -42.80 15.53 -45.57
C VAL A 214 -42.74 16.67 -46.55
N SER A 215 -42.68 16.38 -47.81
CA SER A 215 -43.47 16.86 -48.95
C SER A 215 -42.80 16.39 -50.22
#